data_fc8a58cfd6753a6f9a6a6e8b40a2bd75
#
_entry.id   fc8a58cfd6753a6f9a6a6e8b40a2bd75
#
_cell.length_a   1.000
_cell.length_b   1.000
_cell.length_c   1.000
_cell.angle_alpha   90.00
_cell.angle_beta   90.00
_cell.angle_gamma   90.00
#
_symmetry.space_group_name_H-M   'P 1'
#
loop_
_entity.id
_entity.type
_entity.pdbx_description
1 polymer ?
#
loop_
_entity_poly.entity_id
_entity_poly.type
_entity_poly.pdbx_seq_one_letter_code
_entity_poly.pdbx_strand_id
1 'polypeptide(L)'
;MAEFKEISPNASAGAKLTNWFENRFPTAFDAYRVHMSEYYAPKNFNFWYIFGSLALLVLVIQIVTGIFLVMHYKPDAALAFASVEYIMRDVPWGWLIRYMHSTGASAFFIVVYLHMFRGLLYGSYRKPRELVWIFGCAIFLALMAEAFMGYLLPWGQMSYWGAQVIVNLFSAIPFIGPDLALLIRGDFVVGDATLNRFFSFHVIAVPLVLLGLVVAHLLALHDVGSNNPDGIEIKGPKAPKDAKGHPLDGIPFHPYYTVHDILGVCLFLMAFTAVIFFAPEAGGYFLEYNNFIPADPLVTPAHIAPVWYFTPFYSMLRAITTEMMYALIACVVLGALFGVVKGRMPAIFKGAILVAAAVAVALMLSIDAKFWGVVVMGGAVIILFFLPWLDCSPVKSIRYRPSWHKYVYAVFVVNFVILAYLGVQAPSAIGERVSQVGTLFYFGFFLLMPWWSSLGEPKPVPDRVTFAAH
;
A
#
# COMPACT_ATOMS: atom_id res chain seq x y z
N MET A 1 1.33 43.71 7.49
CA MET A 1 -0.15 43.63 7.60
C MET A 1 -0.64 43.28 6.21
N ALA A 2 -1.45 42.27 6.06
CA ALA A 2 -2.05 41.98 4.75
C ALA A 2 -2.99 43.14 4.37
N GLU A 3 -2.80 43.70 3.16
CA GLU A 3 -3.75 44.69 2.63
C GLU A 3 -5.08 43.98 2.37
N PHE A 4 -6.14 44.51 3.00
CA PHE A 4 -7.50 44.00 2.73
C PHE A 4 -7.91 44.38 1.30
N LYS A 5 -8.28 43.38 0.52
CA LYS A 5 -8.85 43.59 -0.83
C LYS A 5 -10.22 44.25 -0.70
N GLU A 6 -10.35 45.47 -1.15
CA GLU A 6 -11.66 46.14 -1.24
C GLU A 6 -12.48 45.59 -2.40
N ILE A 7 -13.77 45.41 -2.19
CA ILE A 7 -14.73 44.96 -3.20
C ILE A 7 -15.76 46.05 -3.48
N SER A 8 -16.24 46.15 -4.72
CA SER A 8 -17.24 47.09 -5.11
C SER A 8 -18.47 47.02 -4.18
N PRO A 9 -19.06 48.17 -3.76
CA PRO A 9 -20.30 48.21 -2.98
C PRO A 9 -21.46 47.49 -3.67
N ASN A 10 -21.44 47.45 -5.00
CA ASN A 10 -22.50 46.83 -5.85
C ASN A 10 -22.22 45.35 -6.15
N ALA A 11 -21.19 44.75 -5.57
CA ALA A 11 -20.89 43.32 -5.74
C ALA A 11 -22.03 42.46 -5.15
N SER A 12 -22.24 41.28 -5.75
CA SER A 12 -23.24 40.29 -5.24
C SER A 12 -22.94 39.87 -3.82
N ALA A 13 -23.93 39.41 -3.09
CA ALA A 13 -23.80 38.93 -1.71
C ALA A 13 -22.76 37.79 -1.60
N GLY A 14 -22.74 36.89 -2.58
CA GLY A 14 -21.76 35.82 -2.67
C GLY A 14 -20.33 36.35 -2.82
N ALA A 15 -20.11 37.32 -3.73
CA ALA A 15 -18.78 37.92 -3.91
C ALA A 15 -18.33 38.68 -2.64
N LYS A 16 -19.22 39.37 -1.95
CA LYS A 16 -18.90 40.02 -0.66
C LYS A 16 -18.53 39.02 0.41
N LEU A 17 -19.25 37.89 0.51
CA LEU A 17 -18.94 36.82 1.44
C LEU A 17 -17.58 36.17 1.14
N THR A 18 -17.30 35.85 -0.11
CA THR A 18 -16.02 35.29 -0.56
C THR A 18 -14.87 36.24 -0.22
N ASN A 19 -15.00 37.54 -0.55
CA ASN A 19 -13.98 38.54 -0.21
C ASN A 19 -13.79 38.71 1.29
N TRP A 20 -14.87 38.61 2.08
CA TRP A 20 -14.80 38.65 3.53
C TRP A 20 -13.97 37.49 4.10
N PHE A 21 -14.16 36.24 3.59
CA PHE A 21 -13.37 35.07 3.96
C PHE A 21 -11.94 35.21 3.46
N GLU A 22 -11.71 35.55 2.20
CA GLU A 22 -10.37 35.69 1.59
C GLU A 22 -9.51 36.67 2.38
N ASN A 23 -10.07 37.81 2.80
CA ASN A 23 -9.36 38.80 3.60
C ASN A 23 -9.02 38.34 5.02
N ARG A 24 -9.71 37.33 5.58
CA ARG A 24 -9.52 36.84 6.95
C ARG A 24 -8.80 35.51 7.01
N PHE A 25 -8.88 34.73 5.92
CA PHE A 25 -8.21 33.43 5.80
C PHE A 25 -7.58 33.26 4.42
N PRO A 26 -6.63 34.15 4.05
CA PRO A 26 -5.99 34.13 2.73
C PRO A 26 -5.29 32.81 2.44
N THR A 27 -4.69 32.15 3.45
CA THR A 27 -4.00 30.88 3.31
C THR A 27 -4.88 29.77 2.72
N ALA A 28 -6.18 29.73 3.05
CA ALA A 28 -7.10 28.73 2.48
C ALA A 28 -7.35 28.96 0.98
N PHE A 29 -7.49 30.23 0.57
CA PHE A 29 -7.67 30.59 -0.83
C PHE A 29 -6.37 30.39 -1.63
N ASP A 30 -5.22 30.71 -1.05
CA ASP A 30 -3.93 30.46 -1.66
C ASP A 30 -3.68 28.97 -1.81
N ALA A 31 -4.02 28.16 -0.81
CA ALA A 31 -3.93 26.70 -0.90
C ALA A 31 -4.84 26.15 -2.01
N TYR A 32 -6.11 26.61 -2.08
CA TYR A 32 -7.01 26.22 -3.17
C TYR A 32 -6.42 26.62 -4.53
N ARG A 33 -5.93 27.84 -4.67
CA ARG A 33 -5.35 28.33 -5.90
C ARG A 33 -4.14 27.49 -6.32
N VAL A 34 -3.18 27.29 -5.43
CA VAL A 34 -1.93 26.57 -5.70
C VAL A 34 -2.16 25.08 -5.97
N HIS A 35 -3.09 24.45 -5.23
CA HIS A 35 -3.28 23.00 -5.31
C HIS A 35 -4.41 22.55 -6.24
N MET A 36 -5.28 23.46 -6.68
CA MET A 36 -6.43 23.12 -7.54
C MET A 36 -6.45 23.93 -8.84
N SER A 37 -6.72 25.25 -8.77
CA SER A 37 -7.00 26.06 -9.97
C SER A 37 -5.73 26.41 -10.77
N GLU A 38 -4.59 26.59 -10.13
CA GLU A 38 -3.30 26.88 -10.75
C GLU A 38 -2.37 25.66 -10.79
N TYR A 39 -2.81 24.51 -10.29
CA TYR A 39 -2.07 23.26 -10.42
C TYR A 39 -2.28 22.67 -11.80
N TYR A 40 -1.19 22.59 -12.57
CA TYR A 40 -1.19 21.98 -13.89
C TYR A 40 -0.76 20.52 -13.81
N ALA A 41 -1.63 19.63 -14.25
CA ALA A 41 -1.37 18.20 -14.37
C ALA A 41 -1.11 17.81 -15.83
N PRO A 42 -0.35 16.72 -16.10
CA PRO A 42 -0.14 16.22 -17.46
C PRO A 42 -1.46 15.97 -18.19
N LYS A 43 -1.58 16.48 -19.43
CA LYS A 43 -2.81 16.42 -20.22
C LYS A 43 -3.21 15.03 -20.71
N ASN A 44 -2.33 14.02 -20.55
CA ASN A 44 -2.51 12.66 -21.04
C ASN A 44 -2.76 11.62 -19.96
N PHE A 45 -3.31 12.01 -18.81
CA PHE A 45 -3.74 11.03 -17.80
C PHE A 45 -4.75 10.04 -18.39
N ASN A 46 -4.61 8.78 -18.00
CA ASN A 46 -5.54 7.73 -18.33
C ASN A 46 -6.22 7.19 -17.04
N PHE A 47 -7.07 6.19 -17.20
CA PHE A 47 -7.82 5.56 -16.12
C PHE A 47 -6.96 5.19 -14.88
N TRP A 48 -5.70 4.78 -15.06
CA TRP A 48 -4.83 4.41 -13.94
C TRP A 48 -4.55 5.56 -12.95
N TYR A 49 -4.83 6.81 -13.31
CA TYR A 49 -4.55 7.97 -12.44
C TYR A 49 -5.65 8.29 -11.43
N ILE A 50 -6.85 7.70 -11.57
CA ILE A 50 -7.97 7.91 -10.61
C ILE A 50 -7.76 7.18 -9.28
N PHE A 51 -6.89 6.15 -9.21
CA PHE A 51 -6.74 5.33 -8.00
C PHE A 51 -6.15 6.10 -6.80
N GLY A 52 -5.46 7.21 -7.02
CA GLY A 52 -5.03 8.10 -5.93
C GLY A 52 -6.20 8.82 -5.26
N SER A 53 -7.09 9.41 -6.05
CA SER A 53 -8.31 10.07 -5.56
C SER A 53 -9.27 9.07 -4.91
N LEU A 54 -9.39 7.86 -5.48
CA LEU A 54 -10.20 6.79 -4.90
C LEU A 54 -9.64 6.31 -3.55
N ALA A 55 -8.31 6.22 -3.39
CA ALA A 55 -7.70 5.88 -2.10
C ALA A 55 -8.06 6.92 -1.02
N LEU A 56 -8.04 8.22 -1.38
CA LEU A 56 -8.47 9.28 -0.47
C LEU A 56 -9.96 9.19 -0.12
N LEU A 57 -10.82 8.89 -1.12
CA LEU A 57 -12.24 8.66 -0.88
C LEU A 57 -12.48 7.53 0.11
N VAL A 58 -11.82 6.38 -0.10
CA VAL A 58 -11.99 5.21 0.78
C VAL A 58 -11.46 5.52 2.18
N LEU A 59 -10.35 6.26 2.31
CA LEU A 59 -9.85 6.70 3.62
C LEU A 59 -10.93 7.52 4.38
N VAL A 60 -11.59 8.44 3.68
CA VAL A 60 -12.69 9.22 4.28
C VAL A 60 -13.86 8.31 4.70
N ILE A 61 -14.23 7.35 3.85
CA ILE A 61 -15.28 6.36 4.18
C ILE A 61 -14.89 5.57 5.45
N GLN A 62 -13.64 5.09 5.54
CA GLN A 62 -13.17 4.35 6.71
C GLN A 62 -13.22 5.19 7.98
N ILE A 63 -12.76 6.43 7.94
CA ILE A 63 -12.79 7.32 9.12
C ILE A 63 -14.24 7.59 9.55
N VAL A 64 -15.11 7.99 8.62
CA VAL A 64 -16.51 8.33 8.94
C VAL A 64 -17.25 7.12 9.49
N THR A 65 -17.18 5.98 8.82
CA THR A 65 -17.84 4.75 9.29
C THR A 65 -17.24 4.24 10.60
N GLY A 66 -15.92 4.36 10.79
CA GLY A 66 -15.24 4.01 12.03
C GLY A 66 -15.74 4.83 13.23
N ILE A 67 -15.91 6.14 13.07
CA ILE A 67 -16.46 7.02 14.11
C ILE A 67 -17.87 6.55 14.54
N PHE A 68 -18.74 6.20 13.58
CA PHE A 68 -20.06 5.69 13.92
C PHE A 68 -20.02 4.31 14.60
N LEU A 69 -19.10 3.43 14.20
CA LEU A 69 -18.95 2.11 14.86
C LEU A 69 -18.49 2.26 16.31
N VAL A 70 -17.55 3.15 16.59
CA VAL A 70 -17.04 3.40 17.95
C VAL A 70 -18.12 3.85 18.91
N MET A 71 -19.19 4.52 18.44
CA MET A 71 -20.30 4.94 19.30
C MET A 71 -21.04 3.75 19.96
N HIS A 72 -20.95 2.57 19.38
CA HIS A 72 -21.68 1.38 19.83
C HIS A 72 -20.77 0.21 20.25
N TYR A 73 -19.53 0.20 19.73
CA TYR A 73 -18.58 -0.87 19.99
C TYR A 73 -18.04 -0.83 21.43
N LYS A 74 -17.81 -2.01 22.02
CA LYS A 74 -17.24 -2.18 23.36
C LYS A 74 -15.90 -2.90 23.28
N PRO A 75 -14.74 -2.24 23.55
CA PRO A 75 -13.43 -2.87 23.54
C PRO A 75 -13.16 -3.69 24.80
N ASP A 76 -13.94 -4.72 25.02
CA ASP A 76 -13.90 -5.63 26.16
C ASP A 76 -14.05 -7.06 25.65
N ALA A 77 -13.20 -7.98 26.06
CA ALA A 77 -13.17 -9.34 25.54
C ALA A 77 -14.49 -10.13 25.76
N ALA A 78 -15.27 -9.77 26.76
CA ALA A 78 -16.58 -10.37 27.01
C ALA A 78 -17.71 -9.71 26.21
N LEU A 79 -17.55 -8.46 25.78
CA LEU A 79 -18.60 -7.66 25.17
C LEU A 79 -18.37 -7.35 23.69
N ALA A 80 -17.13 -7.43 23.19
CA ALA A 80 -16.77 -6.98 21.85
C ALA A 80 -17.60 -7.66 20.76
N PHE A 81 -17.65 -8.99 20.74
CA PHE A 81 -18.42 -9.73 19.74
C PHE A 81 -19.92 -9.38 19.82
N ALA A 82 -20.50 -9.39 21.03
CA ALA A 82 -21.90 -9.04 21.22
C ALA A 82 -22.22 -7.60 20.82
N SER A 83 -21.27 -6.66 21.00
CA SER A 83 -21.46 -5.27 20.56
C SER A 83 -21.48 -5.13 19.02
N VAL A 84 -20.71 -5.96 18.29
CA VAL A 84 -20.78 -6.03 16.83
C VAL A 84 -22.10 -6.63 16.37
N GLU A 85 -22.58 -7.70 17.02
CA GLU A 85 -23.91 -8.28 16.76
C GLU A 85 -25.03 -7.24 17.01
N TYR A 86 -24.95 -6.47 18.09
CA TYR A 86 -25.88 -5.37 18.37
C TYR A 86 -25.86 -4.31 17.25
N ILE A 87 -24.69 -3.91 16.77
CA ILE A 87 -24.56 -2.98 15.63
C ILE A 87 -25.24 -3.55 14.38
N MET A 88 -25.05 -4.85 14.13
CA MET A 88 -25.55 -5.49 12.91
C MET A 88 -27.09 -5.68 12.93
N ARG A 89 -27.68 -5.88 14.11
CA ARG A 89 -29.09 -6.33 14.25
C ARG A 89 -30.03 -5.26 14.78
N ASP A 90 -29.59 -4.48 15.76
CA ASP A 90 -30.47 -3.61 16.55
C ASP A 90 -30.26 -2.12 16.23
N VAL A 91 -29.06 -1.71 15.83
CA VAL A 91 -28.81 -0.31 15.47
C VAL A 91 -29.38 -0.01 14.08
N PRO A 92 -30.26 0.99 13.92
CA PRO A 92 -30.78 1.38 12.61
C PRO A 92 -29.64 1.68 11.63
N TRP A 93 -29.64 1.01 10.47
CA TRP A 93 -28.55 1.10 9.44
C TRP A 93 -27.17 0.64 9.91
N GLY A 94 -27.05 0.07 11.10
CA GLY A 94 -25.76 -0.39 11.66
C GLY A 94 -25.08 -1.43 10.77
N TRP A 95 -25.85 -2.37 10.19
CA TRP A 95 -25.34 -3.35 9.23
C TRP A 95 -24.70 -2.69 8.01
N LEU A 96 -25.29 -1.61 7.48
CA LEU A 96 -24.76 -0.89 6.33
C LEU A 96 -23.42 -0.24 6.67
N ILE A 97 -23.34 0.49 7.78
CA ILE A 97 -22.12 1.15 8.25
C ILE A 97 -21.03 0.11 8.54
N ARG A 98 -21.39 -1.01 9.17
CA ARG A 98 -20.47 -2.09 9.46
C ARG A 98 -19.89 -2.72 8.19
N TYR A 99 -20.71 -3.01 7.19
CA TYR A 99 -20.23 -3.52 5.90
C TYR A 99 -19.45 -2.47 5.12
N MET A 100 -19.85 -1.21 5.12
CA MET A 100 -19.05 -0.13 4.50
C MET A 100 -17.65 -0.03 5.11
N HIS A 101 -17.51 -0.30 6.41
CA HIS A 101 -16.21 -0.28 7.07
C HIS A 101 -15.38 -1.54 6.77
N SER A 102 -15.92 -2.72 7.03
CA SER A 102 -15.18 -3.99 6.88
C SER A 102 -14.88 -4.34 5.43
N THR A 103 -15.87 -4.24 4.54
CA THR A 103 -15.68 -4.47 3.10
C THR A 103 -14.95 -3.30 2.45
N GLY A 104 -15.10 -2.11 3.02
CA GLY A 104 -14.32 -0.94 2.65
C GLY A 104 -12.82 -1.10 2.87
N ALA A 105 -12.38 -1.85 3.88
CA ALA A 105 -10.97 -2.21 4.03
C ALA A 105 -10.46 -3.00 2.82
N SER A 106 -11.22 -3.98 2.32
CA SER A 106 -10.88 -4.71 1.08
C SER A 106 -10.84 -3.78 -0.14
N ALA A 107 -11.80 -2.87 -0.27
CA ALA A 107 -11.81 -1.87 -1.34
C ALA A 107 -10.57 -0.96 -1.27
N PHE A 108 -10.13 -0.60 -0.07
CA PHE A 108 -8.94 0.22 0.14
C PHE A 108 -7.68 -0.49 -0.41
N PHE A 109 -7.47 -1.75 -0.05
CA PHE A 109 -6.33 -2.51 -0.55
C PHE A 109 -6.38 -2.73 -2.06
N ILE A 110 -7.55 -2.99 -2.65
CA ILE A 110 -7.71 -3.08 -4.11
C ILE A 110 -7.23 -1.78 -4.77
N VAL A 111 -7.73 -0.64 -4.30
CA VAL A 111 -7.38 0.67 -4.85
C VAL A 111 -5.90 0.99 -4.67
N VAL A 112 -5.32 0.71 -3.49
CA VAL A 112 -3.91 0.97 -3.19
C VAL A 112 -3.00 0.06 -4.02
N TYR A 113 -3.31 -1.23 -4.18
CA TYR A 113 -2.55 -2.12 -5.05
C TYR A 113 -2.55 -1.63 -6.50
N LEU A 114 -3.71 -1.24 -7.04
CA LEU A 114 -3.79 -0.70 -8.39
C LEU A 114 -3.02 0.62 -8.54
N HIS A 115 -3.05 1.48 -7.50
CA HIS A 115 -2.25 2.70 -7.43
C HIS A 115 -0.75 2.41 -7.45
N MET A 116 -0.28 1.42 -6.69
CA MET A 116 1.12 1.00 -6.66
C MET A 116 1.56 0.35 -7.98
N PHE A 117 0.74 -0.53 -8.56
CA PHE A 117 1.02 -1.13 -9.88
C PHE A 117 1.10 -0.09 -10.99
N ARG A 118 0.26 0.95 -10.96
CA ARG A 118 0.40 2.08 -11.87
C ARG A 118 1.77 2.76 -11.70
N GLY A 119 2.22 2.92 -10.45
CA GLY A 119 3.56 3.43 -10.13
C GLY A 119 4.66 2.59 -10.78
N LEU A 120 4.57 1.26 -10.68
CA LEU A 120 5.49 0.33 -11.32
C LEU A 120 5.47 0.45 -12.85
N LEU A 121 4.29 0.49 -13.48
CA LEU A 121 4.16 0.52 -14.94
C LEU A 121 4.76 1.79 -15.55
N TYR A 122 4.56 2.93 -14.93
CA TYR A 122 4.99 4.22 -15.50
C TYR A 122 6.26 4.78 -14.87
N GLY A 123 6.88 4.06 -13.94
CA GLY A 123 8.08 4.52 -13.24
C GLY A 123 7.85 5.76 -12.39
N SER A 124 6.68 5.84 -11.70
CA SER A 124 6.30 7.00 -10.89
C SER A 124 7.11 7.16 -9.61
N TYR A 125 7.93 6.17 -9.26
CA TYR A 125 8.88 6.17 -8.14
C TYR A 125 10.24 6.76 -8.50
N ARG A 126 10.49 7.05 -9.78
CA ARG A 126 11.81 7.51 -10.26
C ARG A 126 11.95 9.02 -10.09
N LYS A 127 13.22 9.46 -10.06
CA LYS A 127 13.60 10.88 -9.94
C LYS A 127 12.71 11.81 -10.80
N PRO A 128 12.14 12.86 -10.19
CA PRO A 128 12.36 13.42 -8.85
C PRO A 128 11.31 12.96 -7.80
N ARG A 129 10.66 11.80 -7.96
CA ARG A 129 9.50 11.35 -7.16
C ARG A 129 9.83 10.25 -6.16
N GLU A 130 11.11 10.09 -5.81
CA GLU A 130 11.56 9.09 -4.84
C GLU A 130 10.87 9.27 -3.49
N LEU A 131 10.79 10.52 -3.00
CA LEU A 131 10.17 10.82 -1.71
C LEU A 131 8.65 10.59 -1.74
N VAL A 132 7.99 10.90 -2.87
CA VAL A 132 6.56 10.57 -3.07
C VAL A 132 6.33 9.06 -2.91
N TRP A 133 7.19 8.25 -3.53
CA TRP A 133 7.12 6.79 -3.43
C TRP A 133 7.37 6.29 -2.01
N ILE A 134 8.39 6.82 -1.32
CA ILE A 134 8.73 6.43 0.06
C ILE A 134 7.56 6.72 1.01
N PHE A 135 6.94 7.90 0.93
CA PHE A 135 5.74 8.20 1.71
C PHE A 135 4.59 7.25 1.35
N GLY A 136 4.42 6.90 0.07
CA GLY A 136 3.44 5.90 -0.35
C GLY A 136 3.68 4.52 0.26
N CYS A 137 4.94 4.07 0.30
CA CYS A 137 5.30 2.80 0.96
C CYS A 137 5.07 2.86 2.48
N ALA A 138 5.34 4.00 3.12
CA ALA A 138 5.06 4.20 4.55
C ALA A 138 3.56 4.19 4.84
N ILE A 139 2.73 4.81 3.97
CA ILE A 139 1.26 4.72 4.03
C ILE A 139 0.81 3.27 3.91
N PHE A 140 1.35 2.52 2.95
CA PHE A 140 1.00 1.11 2.76
C PHE A 140 1.32 0.27 3.99
N LEU A 141 2.50 0.46 4.60
CA LEU A 141 2.89 -0.23 5.83
C LEU A 141 1.98 0.15 7.01
N ALA A 142 1.67 1.44 7.18
CA ALA A 142 0.75 1.90 8.21
C ALA A 142 -0.67 1.36 7.99
N LEU A 143 -1.13 1.30 6.72
CA LEU A 143 -2.42 0.73 6.36
C LEU A 143 -2.50 -0.79 6.67
N MET A 144 -1.40 -1.53 6.47
CA MET A 144 -1.32 -2.94 6.88
C MET A 144 -1.48 -3.09 8.40
N ALA A 145 -0.81 -2.24 9.18
CA ALA A 145 -0.94 -2.24 10.64
C ALA A 145 -2.36 -1.86 11.07
N GLU A 146 -2.95 -0.84 10.47
CA GLU A 146 -4.32 -0.39 10.70
C GLU A 146 -5.35 -1.49 10.48
N ALA A 147 -5.25 -2.16 9.32
CA ALA A 147 -6.17 -3.24 8.97
C ALA A 147 -6.00 -4.47 9.87
N PHE A 148 -4.79 -4.80 10.27
CA PHE A 148 -4.53 -5.91 11.20
C PHE A 148 -5.14 -5.63 12.57
N MET A 149 -4.91 -4.43 13.11
CA MET A 149 -5.46 -4.04 14.41
C MET A 149 -6.99 -3.99 14.37
N GLY A 150 -7.58 -3.46 13.29
CA GLY A 150 -9.02 -3.42 13.10
C GLY A 150 -9.68 -4.78 12.95
N TYR A 151 -8.97 -5.74 12.33
CA TYR A 151 -9.49 -7.09 12.15
C TYR A 151 -9.65 -7.87 13.47
N LEU A 152 -8.86 -7.55 14.50
CA LEU A 152 -9.01 -8.14 15.83
C LEU A 152 -10.31 -7.71 16.51
N LEU A 153 -10.78 -6.48 16.28
CA LEU A 153 -11.84 -5.85 17.08
C LEU A 153 -13.18 -6.59 17.07
N PRO A 154 -13.64 -7.24 15.99
CA PRO A 154 -14.88 -8.03 16.04
C PRO A 154 -14.87 -9.19 17.04
N TRP A 155 -13.70 -9.61 17.49
CA TRP A 155 -13.50 -10.68 18.45
C TRP A 155 -14.17 -11.99 18.05
N GLY A 156 -14.19 -12.25 16.75
CA GLY A 156 -14.59 -13.54 16.18
C GLY A 156 -13.44 -14.54 16.20
N GLN A 157 -13.74 -15.78 15.83
CA GLN A 157 -12.79 -16.90 15.86
C GLN A 157 -11.54 -16.62 15.00
N MET A 158 -11.72 -16.06 13.81
CA MET A 158 -10.59 -15.72 12.94
C MET A 158 -9.87 -14.46 13.38
N SER A 159 -10.56 -13.46 13.91
CA SER A 159 -9.97 -12.27 14.53
C SER A 159 -8.98 -12.66 15.64
N TYR A 160 -9.41 -13.51 16.56
CA TYR A 160 -8.62 -13.96 17.69
C TYR A 160 -7.41 -14.81 17.25
N TRP A 161 -7.66 -15.88 16.49
CA TRP A 161 -6.61 -16.81 16.09
C TRP A 161 -5.65 -16.21 15.06
N GLY A 162 -6.14 -15.33 14.17
CA GLY A 162 -5.31 -14.55 13.28
C GLY A 162 -4.33 -13.65 14.04
N ALA A 163 -4.80 -12.94 15.07
CA ALA A 163 -3.94 -12.13 15.93
C ALA A 163 -2.94 -12.99 16.70
N GLN A 164 -3.36 -14.13 17.23
CA GLN A 164 -2.48 -15.06 17.93
C GLN A 164 -1.32 -15.53 17.03
N VAL A 165 -1.61 -15.87 15.76
CA VAL A 165 -0.58 -16.27 14.80
C VAL A 165 0.37 -15.10 14.50
N ILE A 166 -0.17 -13.92 14.17
CA ILE A 166 0.66 -12.77 13.75
C ILE A 166 1.53 -12.27 14.89
N VAL A 167 1.00 -12.15 16.12
CA VAL A 167 1.80 -11.72 17.27
C VAL A 167 2.88 -12.76 17.61
N ASN A 168 2.57 -14.06 17.45
CA ASN A 168 3.57 -15.11 17.62
C ASN A 168 4.70 -15.10 16.58
N LEU A 169 4.53 -14.43 15.44
CA LEU A 169 5.64 -14.24 14.49
C LEU A 169 6.74 -13.34 15.07
N PHE A 170 6.36 -12.33 15.86
CA PHE A 170 7.34 -11.48 16.53
C PHE A 170 8.20 -12.26 17.54
N SER A 171 7.65 -13.30 18.17
CA SER A 171 8.41 -14.14 19.09
C SER A 171 9.56 -14.92 18.43
N ALA A 172 9.55 -15.06 17.10
CA ALA A 172 10.62 -15.70 16.35
C ALA A 172 11.90 -14.83 16.23
N ILE A 173 11.83 -13.54 16.55
CA ILE A 173 12.96 -12.63 16.49
C ILE A 173 13.97 -13.02 17.58
N PRO A 174 15.25 -13.30 17.24
CA PRO A 174 16.25 -13.70 18.22
C PRO A 174 16.43 -12.64 19.31
N PHE A 175 16.67 -13.09 20.53
CA PHE A 175 16.94 -12.32 21.75
C PHE A 175 15.76 -11.51 22.31
N ILE A 176 15.08 -10.72 21.51
CA ILE A 176 14.02 -9.79 21.96
C ILE A 176 12.61 -10.29 21.65
N GLY A 177 12.46 -11.33 20.84
CA GLY A 177 11.17 -11.77 20.29
C GLY A 177 10.12 -12.11 21.35
N PRO A 178 10.42 -12.93 22.36
CA PRO A 178 9.47 -13.26 23.41
C PRO A 178 8.96 -12.02 24.17
N ASP A 179 9.87 -11.12 24.56
CA ASP A 179 9.52 -9.89 25.26
C ASP A 179 8.72 -8.92 24.38
N LEU A 180 9.06 -8.83 23.09
CA LEU A 180 8.32 -8.04 22.13
C LEU A 180 6.90 -8.58 21.92
N ALA A 181 6.73 -9.89 21.81
CA ALA A 181 5.42 -10.51 21.68
C ALA A 181 4.58 -10.28 22.95
N LEU A 182 5.19 -10.37 24.13
CA LEU A 182 4.55 -10.06 25.42
C LEU A 182 4.15 -8.59 25.49
N LEU A 183 5.02 -7.68 25.07
CA LEU A 183 4.73 -6.24 24.99
C LEU A 183 3.54 -5.95 24.08
N ILE A 184 3.49 -6.53 22.87
CA ILE A 184 2.41 -6.34 21.92
C ILE A 184 1.08 -6.86 22.47
N ARG A 185 1.07 -8.09 23.02
CA ARG A 185 -0.13 -8.68 23.61
C ARG A 185 -0.60 -7.96 24.87
N GLY A 186 0.35 -7.54 25.69
CA GLY A 186 0.07 -7.00 27.02
C GLY A 186 -0.25 -8.05 28.08
N ASP A 187 -0.21 -9.32 27.69
CA ASP A 187 -0.42 -10.49 28.53
C ASP A 187 0.29 -11.70 27.90
N PHE A 188 0.29 -12.83 28.60
CA PHE A 188 0.89 -14.08 28.08
C PHE A 188 0.15 -14.66 26.88
N VAL A 189 -1.15 -14.36 26.76
CA VAL A 189 -2.02 -14.76 25.64
C VAL A 189 -2.71 -13.54 25.01
N VAL A 190 -3.24 -13.68 23.82
CA VAL A 190 -4.17 -12.69 23.26
C VAL A 190 -5.40 -12.65 24.14
N GLY A 191 -5.75 -11.49 24.66
CA GLY A 191 -6.82 -11.30 25.63
C GLY A 191 -7.31 -9.86 25.66
N ASP A 192 -7.97 -9.48 26.73
CA ASP A 192 -8.55 -8.16 26.92
C ASP A 192 -7.52 -7.03 26.80
N ALA A 193 -6.33 -7.21 27.37
CA ALA A 193 -5.22 -6.26 27.25
C ALA A 193 -4.79 -6.04 25.79
N THR A 194 -4.78 -7.11 24.97
CA THR A 194 -4.45 -7.02 23.54
C THR A 194 -5.55 -6.26 22.80
N LEU A 195 -6.80 -6.60 23.05
CA LEU A 195 -7.97 -5.98 22.43
C LEU A 195 -8.00 -4.47 22.67
N ASN A 196 -7.80 -4.06 23.93
CA ASN A 196 -7.81 -2.64 24.31
C ASN A 196 -6.67 -1.85 23.66
N ARG A 197 -5.46 -2.42 23.60
CA ARG A 197 -4.32 -1.78 22.91
C ARG A 197 -4.59 -1.63 21.43
N PHE A 198 -5.07 -2.69 20.78
CA PHE A 198 -5.35 -2.65 19.34
C PHE A 198 -6.49 -1.70 19.00
N PHE A 199 -7.51 -1.63 19.85
CA PHE A 199 -8.54 -0.61 19.74
C PHE A 199 -7.98 0.81 19.80
N SER A 200 -7.13 1.11 20.77
CA SER A 200 -6.53 2.44 20.93
C SER A 200 -5.66 2.82 19.72
N PHE A 201 -4.89 1.88 19.21
CA PHE A 201 -4.07 2.10 18.01
C PHE A 201 -4.92 2.30 16.76
N HIS A 202 -5.91 1.43 16.54
CA HIS A 202 -6.78 1.46 15.36
C HIS A 202 -7.69 2.70 15.32
N VAL A 203 -8.18 3.16 16.45
CA VAL A 203 -9.14 4.27 16.48
C VAL A 203 -8.45 5.65 16.48
N ILE A 204 -7.23 5.74 17.03
CA ILE A 204 -6.56 7.02 17.22
C ILE A 204 -5.17 7.05 16.59
N ALA A 205 -4.23 6.21 17.06
CA ALA A 205 -2.82 6.43 16.79
C ALA A 205 -2.46 6.20 15.30
N VAL A 206 -2.87 5.08 14.74
CA VAL A 206 -2.53 4.75 13.34
C VAL A 206 -3.30 5.61 12.33
N PRO A 207 -4.61 5.93 12.52
CA PRO A 207 -5.30 6.91 11.68
C PRO A 207 -4.64 8.29 11.65
N LEU A 208 -4.14 8.80 12.79
CA LEU A 208 -3.40 10.07 12.83
C LEU A 208 -2.08 9.99 12.05
N VAL A 209 -1.34 8.88 12.18
CA VAL A 209 -0.11 8.64 11.40
C VAL A 209 -0.44 8.57 9.91
N LEU A 210 -1.50 7.84 9.53
CA LEU A 210 -1.95 7.75 8.13
C LEU A 210 -2.29 9.11 7.56
N LEU A 211 -3.08 9.92 8.27
CA LEU A 211 -3.44 11.28 7.84
C LEU A 211 -2.19 12.15 7.65
N GLY A 212 -1.24 12.12 8.60
CA GLY A 212 0.02 12.85 8.50
C GLY A 212 0.85 12.41 7.29
N LEU A 213 0.96 11.11 7.04
CA LEU A 213 1.68 10.56 5.88
C LEU A 213 0.98 10.88 4.56
N VAL A 214 -0.35 10.87 4.51
CA VAL A 214 -1.12 11.26 3.31
C VAL A 214 -0.88 12.73 2.98
N VAL A 215 -0.91 13.61 3.97
CA VAL A 215 -0.59 15.04 3.79
C VAL A 215 0.83 15.20 3.24
N ALA A 216 1.82 14.53 3.83
CA ALA A 216 3.21 14.58 3.36
C ALA A 216 3.36 14.04 1.93
N HIS A 217 2.66 12.94 1.59
CA HIS A 217 2.64 12.35 0.25
C HIS A 217 2.07 13.30 -0.80
N LEU A 218 0.96 13.97 -0.49
CA LEU A 218 0.32 14.94 -1.39
C LEU A 218 1.16 16.21 -1.55
N LEU A 219 1.74 16.73 -0.48
CA LEU A 219 2.65 17.88 -0.56
C LEU A 219 3.85 17.57 -1.44
N ALA A 220 4.52 16.44 -1.20
CA ALA A 220 5.64 16.00 -2.03
C ALA A 220 5.24 15.81 -3.50
N LEU A 221 4.04 15.28 -3.77
CA LEU A 221 3.50 15.13 -5.12
C LEU A 221 3.28 16.50 -5.79
N HIS A 222 2.73 17.47 -5.07
CA HIS A 222 2.47 18.79 -5.62
C HIS A 222 3.74 19.59 -5.90
N ASP A 223 4.79 19.39 -5.09
CA ASP A 223 6.08 20.03 -5.30
C ASP A 223 6.74 19.58 -6.59
N VAL A 224 6.85 18.27 -6.81
CA VAL A 224 7.54 17.70 -7.97
C VAL A 224 6.63 17.49 -9.19
N GLY A 225 5.31 17.51 -9.00
CA GLY A 225 4.29 17.25 -10.02
C GLY A 225 4.08 15.77 -10.31
N SER A 226 2.91 15.45 -10.85
CA SER A 226 2.53 14.09 -11.22
C SER A 226 3.34 13.57 -12.42
N ASN A 227 3.67 12.28 -12.39
CA ASN A 227 4.16 11.57 -13.57
C ASN A 227 3.01 11.36 -14.58
N ASN A 228 3.31 10.87 -15.77
CA ASN A 228 2.32 10.57 -16.82
C ASN A 228 2.66 9.27 -17.55
N PRO A 229 1.75 8.75 -18.41
CA PRO A 229 1.96 7.50 -19.14
C PRO A 229 3.21 7.47 -20.03
N ASP A 230 3.73 8.63 -20.46
CA ASP A 230 4.94 8.71 -21.28
C ASP A 230 6.22 8.90 -20.43
N GLY A 231 6.07 9.25 -19.15
CA GLY A 231 7.21 9.52 -18.27
C GLY A 231 7.92 10.84 -18.54
N ILE A 232 7.27 11.77 -19.24
CA ILE A 232 7.80 13.08 -19.62
C ILE A 232 7.59 14.07 -18.47
N GLU A 233 8.63 14.85 -18.14
CA GLU A 233 8.52 15.90 -17.12
C GLU A 233 7.84 17.14 -17.70
N ILE A 234 6.67 17.50 -17.14
CA ILE A 234 5.95 18.73 -17.49
C ILE A 234 6.26 19.90 -16.55
N LYS A 235 6.81 19.62 -15.38
CA LYS A 235 7.35 20.59 -14.42
C LYS A 235 8.88 20.57 -14.49
N GLY A 236 9.50 21.71 -14.43
CA GLY A 236 10.94 21.80 -14.39
C GLY A 236 11.50 22.82 -15.41
N PRO A 237 12.80 23.10 -15.32
CA PRO A 237 13.41 24.18 -16.12
C PRO A 237 13.48 23.88 -17.63
N LYS A 238 13.46 22.59 -18.00
CA LYS A 238 13.51 22.16 -19.41
C LYS A 238 12.14 21.89 -20.03
N ALA A 239 11.07 21.90 -19.23
CA ALA A 239 9.72 21.68 -19.73
C ALA A 239 9.27 22.86 -20.61
N PRO A 240 8.73 22.62 -21.82
CA PRO A 240 8.27 23.69 -22.70
C PRO A 240 7.06 24.38 -22.07
N LYS A 241 7.06 25.73 -22.11
CA LYS A 241 6.05 26.58 -21.51
C LYS A 241 5.47 27.55 -22.55
N ASP A 242 4.26 27.99 -22.32
CA ASP A 242 3.62 29.07 -23.10
C ASP A 242 4.16 30.46 -22.69
N ALA A 243 3.66 31.50 -23.37
CA ALA A 243 4.04 32.89 -23.09
C ALA A 243 3.67 33.36 -21.65
N LYS A 244 2.76 32.64 -20.95
CA LYS A 244 2.34 32.92 -19.58
C LYS A 244 3.11 32.09 -18.55
N GLY A 245 4.03 31.23 -19.00
CA GLY A 245 4.81 30.34 -18.14
C GLY A 245 4.13 29.03 -17.77
N HIS A 246 2.96 28.72 -18.33
CA HIS A 246 2.27 27.45 -18.07
C HIS A 246 2.88 26.31 -18.90
N PRO A 247 2.94 25.07 -18.37
CA PRO A 247 3.47 23.94 -19.11
C PRO A 247 2.60 23.61 -20.33
N LEU A 248 3.19 23.54 -21.54
CA LEU A 248 2.47 23.22 -22.77
C LEU A 248 1.85 21.82 -22.78
N ASP A 249 2.39 20.89 -21.98
CA ASP A 249 1.91 19.51 -21.82
C ASP A 249 1.06 19.32 -20.56
N GLY A 250 0.67 20.42 -19.93
CA GLY A 250 -0.22 20.44 -18.78
C GLY A 250 -1.56 21.09 -19.09
N ILE A 251 -2.56 20.72 -18.31
CA ILE A 251 -3.84 21.41 -18.21
C ILE A 251 -4.13 21.71 -16.74
N PRO A 252 -4.92 22.75 -16.42
CA PRO A 252 -5.33 22.99 -15.04
C PRO A 252 -6.03 21.76 -14.47
N PHE A 253 -5.72 21.40 -13.23
CA PHE A 253 -6.37 20.28 -12.57
C PHE A 253 -7.88 20.52 -12.45
N HIS A 254 -8.26 21.66 -11.93
CA HIS A 254 -9.66 22.09 -11.92
C HIS A 254 -9.95 22.97 -13.16
N PRO A 255 -11.03 22.70 -13.94
CA PRO A 255 -12.07 21.69 -13.68
C PRO A 255 -11.79 20.31 -14.33
N TYR A 256 -10.80 20.16 -15.18
CA TYR A 256 -10.67 19.00 -16.06
C TYR A 256 -10.52 17.68 -15.29
N TYR A 257 -9.49 17.55 -14.43
CA TYR A 257 -9.28 16.33 -13.67
C TYR A 257 -10.19 16.21 -12.46
N THR A 258 -10.72 17.32 -11.96
CA THR A 258 -11.82 17.28 -10.97
C THR A 258 -13.04 16.55 -11.53
N VAL A 259 -13.44 16.84 -12.77
CA VAL A 259 -14.57 16.15 -13.42
C VAL A 259 -14.24 14.68 -13.69
N HIS A 260 -13.01 14.40 -14.14
CA HIS A 260 -12.54 13.03 -14.35
C HIS A 260 -12.54 12.21 -13.05
N ASP A 261 -12.07 12.79 -11.95
CA ASP A 261 -12.09 12.16 -10.64
C ASP A 261 -13.50 11.93 -10.11
N ILE A 262 -14.42 12.91 -10.30
CA ILE A 262 -15.84 12.74 -9.95
C ILE A 262 -16.45 11.56 -10.72
N LEU A 263 -16.18 11.42 -12.01
CA LEU A 263 -16.63 10.27 -12.79
C LEU A 263 -16.08 8.95 -12.20
N GLY A 264 -14.80 8.92 -11.88
CA GLY A 264 -14.16 7.75 -11.24
C GLY A 264 -14.79 7.43 -9.88
N VAL A 265 -15.07 8.44 -9.07
CA VAL A 265 -15.76 8.32 -7.77
C VAL A 265 -17.17 7.75 -7.95
N CYS A 266 -17.94 8.26 -8.92
CA CYS A 266 -19.30 7.74 -9.20
C CYS A 266 -19.27 6.26 -9.60
N LEU A 267 -18.38 5.88 -10.52
CA LEU A 267 -18.24 4.48 -10.95
C LEU A 267 -17.78 3.57 -9.79
N PHE A 268 -16.83 4.04 -8.98
CA PHE A 268 -16.38 3.30 -7.80
C PHE A 268 -17.52 3.13 -6.80
N LEU A 269 -18.24 4.18 -6.45
CA LEU A 269 -19.36 4.12 -5.50
C LEU A 269 -20.50 3.21 -6.01
N MET A 270 -20.78 3.20 -7.31
CA MET A 270 -21.74 2.25 -7.89
C MET A 270 -21.29 0.79 -7.65
N ALA A 271 -20.04 0.46 -7.96
CA ALA A 271 -19.47 -0.86 -7.74
C ALA A 271 -19.42 -1.21 -6.25
N PHE A 272 -18.94 -0.29 -5.41
CA PHE A 272 -18.84 -0.47 -3.97
C PHE A 272 -20.22 -0.70 -3.34
N THR A 273 -21.21 0.11 -3.69
CA THR A 273 -22.60 -0.05 -3.23
C THR A 273 -23.16 -1.40 -3.66
N ALA A 274 -22.94 -1.81 -4.91
CA ALA A 274 -23.38 -3.11 -5.37
C ALA A 274 -22.77 -4.25 -4.54
N VAL A 275 -21.47 -4.19 -4.21
CA VAL A 275 -20.82 -5.19 -3.35
C VAL A 275 -21.44 -5.16 -1.95
N ILE A 276 -21.61 -3.99 -1.33
CA ILE A 276 -22.17 -3.86 0.02
C ILE A 276 -23.58 -4.45 0.11
N PHE A 277 -24.44 -4.23 -0.88
CA PHE A 277 -25.82 -4.68 -0.83
C PHE A 277 -26.02 -6.14 -1.29
N PHE A 278 -25.18 -6.67 -2.16
CA PHE A 278 -25.40 -7.97 -2.78
C PHE A 278 -24.37 -9.04 -2.43
N ALA A 279 -23.14 -8.64 -2.08
CA ALA A 279 -22.05 -9.57 -1.78
C ALA A 279 -21.02 -9.00 -0.79
N PRO A 280 -21.42 -8.50 0.42
CA PRO A 280 -20.53 -7.80 1.33
C PRO A 280 -19.37 -8.69 1.86
N GLU A 281 -19.57 -9.98 1.90
CA GLU A 281 -18.60 -10.97 2.36
C GLU A 281 -17.73 -11.53 1.22
N ALA A 282 -18.13 -11.29 -0.04
CA ALA A 282 -17.47 -11.81 -1.25
C ALA A 282 -17.17 -13.32 -1.15
N GLY A 283 -18.17 -14.12 -0.72
CA GLY A 283 -18.01 -15.57 -0.56
C GLY A 283 -16.98 -15.98 0.50
N GLY A 284 -16.80 -15.17 1.53
CA GLY A 284 -15.83 -15.41 2.60
C GLY A 284 -14.44 -14.81 2.37
N TYR A 285 -14.17 -14.20 1.20
CA TYR A 285 -12.87 -13.57 0.93
C TYR A 285 -12.70 -12.21 1.60
N PHE A 286 -13.78 -11.42 1.73
CA PHE A 286 -13.74 -10.13 2.39
C PHE A 286 -14.03 -10.24 3.88
N LEU A 287 -14.98 -11.10 4.23
CA LEU A 287 -15.31 -11.44 5.61
C LEU A 287 -15.43 -12.96 5.72
N GLU A 288 -14.52 -13.57 6.44
CA GLU A 288 -14.47 -15.01 6.59
C GLU A 288 -15.60 -15.54 7.48
N TYR A 289 -16.23 -16.64 7.09
CA TYR A 289 -17.39 -17.20 7.78
C TYR A 289 -17.11 -17.58 9.25
N ASN A 290 -15.91 -18.08 9.54
CA ASN A 290 -15.53 -18.39 10.92
C ASN A 290 -15.42 -17.15 11.84
N ASN A 291 -15.41 -15.95 11.28
CA ASN A 291 -15.40 -14.72 12.06
C ASN A 291 -16.79 -14.25 12.51
N PHE A 292 -17.85 -14.95 12.08
CA PHE A 292 -19.22 -14.79 12.59
C PHE A 292 -19.54 -15.70 13.78
N ILE A 293 -18.51 -16.37 14.33
CA ILE A 293 -18.57 -17.18 15.54
C ILE A 293 -17.72 -16.47 16.60
N PRO A 294 -18.20 -16.32 17.86
CA PRO A 294 -17.42 -15.68 18.92
C PRO A 294 -16.09 -16.42 19.16
N ALA A 295 -15.06 -15.68 19.52
CA ALA A 295 -13.75 -16.24 19.80
C ALA A 295 -13.78 -17.26 20.93
N ASP A 296 -13.26 -18.46 20.68
CA ASP A 296 -13.02 -19.49 21.67
C ASP A 296 -11.51 -19.80 21.74
N PRO A 297 -10.83 -19.39 22.83
CA PRO A 297 -9.40 -19.66 23.00
C PRO A 297 -9.04 -21.15 23.10
N LEU A 298 -10.01 -22.01 23.39
CA LEU A 298 -9.81 -23.46 23.60
C LEU A 298 -10.03 -24.26 22.30
N VAL A 299 -10.61 -23.65 21.25
CA VAL A 299 -10.95 -24.33 20.00
C VAL A 299 -10.21 -23.68 18.84
N THR A 300 -9.06 -24.27 18.47
CA THR A 300 -8.29 -23.80 17.31
C THR A 300 -9.01 -24.13 16.00
N PRO A 301 -9.25 -23.16 15.11
CA PRO A 301 -9.82 -23.43 13.79
C PRO A 301 -8.95 -24.40 12.97
N ALA A 302 -9.59 -25.24 12.17
CA ALA A 302 -8.89 -26.21 11.32
C ALA A 302 -7.97 -25.53 10.29
N HIS A 303 -8.30 -24.31 9.89
CA HIS A 303 -7.50 -23.49 8.99
C HIS A 303 -7.53 -22.03 9.47
N ILE A 304 -6.35 -21.43 9.61
CA ILE A 304 -6.16 -20.03 9.97
C ILE A 304 -5.41 -19.36 8.81
N ALA A 305 -6.06 -18.41 8.16
CA ALA A 305 -5.44 -17.56 7.15
C ALA A 305 -5.69 -16.09 7.46
N PRO A 306 -4.76 -15.18 7.13
CA PRO A 306 -5.03 -13.76 7.21
C PRO A 306 -6.01 -13.34 6.11
N VAL A 307 -6.58 -12.14 6.23
CA VAL A 307 -7.43 -11.54 5.19
C VAL A 307 -6.66 -11.47 3.86
N TRP A 308 -7.37 -11.67 2.75
CA TRP A 308 -6.83 -11.87 1.40
C TRP A 308 -5.71 -10.88 0.97
N TYR A 309 -5.76 -9.64 1.42
CA TYR A 309 -4.76 -8.63 1.04
C TYR A 309 -3.40 -8.78 1.74
N PHE A 310 -3.31 -9.61 2.78
CA PHE A 310 -2.04 -10.03 3.42
C PHE A 310 -1.51 -11.35 2.87
N THR A 311 -2.34 -12.11 2.19
CA THR A 311 -2.02 -13.48 1.80
C THR A 311 -0.87 -13.65 0.82
N PRO A 312 -0.53 -12.68 -0.08
CA PRO A 312 0.69 -12.79 -0.87
C PRO A 312 1.94 -12.91 0.02
N PHE A 313 2.02 -12.09 1.05
CA PHE A 313 3.14 -12.06 2.00
C PHE A 313 3.12 -13.26 2.95
N TYR A 314 1.95 -13.68 3.37
CA TYR A 314 1.77 -14.89 4.18
C TYR A 314 2.13 -16.16 3.42
N SER A 315 1.85 -16.24 2.13
CA SER A 315 2.30 -17.32 1.27
C SER A 315 3.83 -17.40 1.21
N MET A 316 4.52 -16.26 1.10
CA MET A 316 5.98 -16.17 1.13
C MET A 316 6.55 -16.64 2.49
N LEU A 317 5.91 -16.26 3.61
CA LEU A 317 6.28 -16.73 4.93
C LEU A 317 6.22 -18.27 5.03
N ARG A 318 5.09 -18.85 4.61
CA ARG A 318 4.87 -20.29 4.66
C ARG A 318 5.79 -21.08 3.71
N ALA A 319 6.29 -20.44 2.65
CA ALA A 319 7.21 -21.05 1.69
C ALA A 319 8.59 -21.35 2.30
N ILE A 320 8.95 -20.71 3.42
CA ILE A 320 10.27 -20.86 4.04
C ILE A 320 10.30 -22.09 4.94
N THR A 321 10.62 -23.22 4.34
CA THR A 321 10.86 -24.49 4.99
C THR A 321 12.37 -24.72 5.15
N THR A 322 12.78 -25.74 5.90
CA THR A 322 14.19 -26.12 6.02
C THR A 322 14.82 -26.40 4.65
N GLU A 323 14.09 -27.04 3.74
CA GLU A 323 14.57 -27.29 2.37
C GLU A 323 14.75 -25.98 1.58
N MET A 324 13.79 -25.05 1.70
CA MET A 324 13.89 -23.76 1.04
C MET A 324 15.06 -22.92 1.58
N MET A 325 15.44 -23.09 2.85
CA MET A 325 16.61 -22.42 3.41
C MET A 325 17.90 -22.78 2.65
N TYR A 326 18.09 -24.02 2.23
CA TYR A 326 19.24 -24.40 1.41
C TYR A 326 19.23 -23.71 0.03
N ALA A 327 18.05 -23.56 -0.57
CA ALA A 327 17.92 -22.82 -1.83
C ALA A 327 18.25 -21.33 -1.65
N LEU A 328 17.80 -20.71 -0.56
CA LEU A 328 18.13 -19.31 -0.22
C LEU A 328 19.62 -19.13 0.05
N ILE A 329 20.26 -20.05 0.78
CA ILE A 329 21.73 -20.05 0.99
C ILE A 329 22.45 -20.11 -0.35
N ALA A 330 22.03 -21.02 -1.24
CA ALA A 330 22.60 -21.09 -2.60
C ALA A 330 22.42 -19.75 -3.36
N CYS A 331 21.26 -19.11 -3.27
CA CYS A 331 21.03 -17.80 -3.88
C CYS A 331 21.96 -16.71 -3.32
N VAL A 332 22.18 -16.69 -2.00
CA VAL A 332 23.11 -15.74 -1.35
C VAL A 332 24.54 -15.97 -1.83
N VAL A 333 24.99 -17.21 -1.86
CA VAL A 333 26.36 -17.56 -2.31
C VAL A 333 26.54 -17.22 -3.80
N LEU A 334 25.61 -17.67 -4.66
CA LEU A 334 25.68 -17.40 -6.10
C LEU A 334 25.56 -15.90 -6.42
N GLY A 335 24.71 -15.18 -5.71
CA GLY A 335 24.54 -13.73 -5.85
C GLY A 335 25.82 -12.99 -5.45
N ALA A 336 26.46 -13.38 -4.34
CA ALA A 336 27.73 -12.80 -3.90
C ALA A 336 28.86 -13.08 -4.92
N LEU A 337 28.99 -14.31 -5.40
CA LEU A 337 29.97 -14.68 -6.43
C LEU A 337 29.71 -13.89 -7.74
N PHE A 338 28.46 -13.79 -8.19
CA PHE A 338 28.10 -12.99 -9.36
C PHE A 338 28.48 -11.53 -9.17
N GLY A 339 28.17 -10.92 -8.02
CA GLY A 339 28.53 -9.55 -7.70
C GLY A 339 30.05 -9.31 -7.69
N VAL A 340 30.83 -10.26 -7.18
CA VAL A 340 32.31 -10.19 -7.17
C VAL A 340 32.91 -10.32 -8.58
N VAL A 341 32.37 -11.24 -9.39
CA VAL A 341 32.88 -11.53 -10.74
C VAL A 341 32.48 -10.43 -11.72
N LYS A 342 31.20 -10.02 -11.74
CA LYS A 342 30.64 -9.07 -12.71
C LYS A 342 30.66 -7.63 -12.23
N GLY A 343 30.72 -7.38 -10.93
CA GLY A 343 30.70 -6.04 -10.35
C GLY A 343 31.98 -5.25 -10.68
N ARG A 344 31.80 -4.03 -11.22
CA ARG A 344 32.87 -3.06 -11.48
C ARG A 344 33.12 -2.19 -10.24
N MET A 345 33.55 -2.83 -9.13
CA MET A 345 33.77 -2.16 -7.85
C MET A 345 35.20 -2.44 -7.34
N PRO A 346 35.75 -1.56 -6.46
CA PRO A 346 37.02 -1.77 -5.81
C PRO A 346 37.10 -3.09 -5.04
N ALA A 347 38.30 -3.67 -4.91
CA ALA A 347 38.52 -4.97 -4.27
C ALA A 347 38.00 -5.02 -2.83
N ILE A 348 38.08 -3.91 -2.10
CA ILE A 348 37.56 -3.79 -0.73
C ILE A 348 36.09 -4.08 -0.63
N PHE A 349 35.26 -3.55 -1.58
CA PHE A 349 33.83 -3.82 -1.62
C PHE A 349 33.51 -5.26 -2.02
N LYS A 350 34.34 -5.86 -2.90
CA LYS A 350 34.22 -7.29 -3.24
C LYS A 350 34.47 -8.17 -2.02
N GLY A 351 35.50 -7.83 -1.24
CA GLY A 351 35.78 -8.50 0.03
C GLY A 351 34.62 -8.33 1.03
N ALA A 352 34.07 -7.13 1.15
CA ALA A 352 32.94 -6.87 2.04
C ALA A 352 31.70 -7.69 1.66
N ILE A 353 31.42 -7.85 0.35
CA ILE A 353 30.30 -8.70 -0.13
C ILE A 353 30.50 -10.16 0.27
N LEU A 354 31.73 -10.70 0.12
CA LEU A 354 32.00 -12.08 0.51
C LEU A 354 31.86 -12.27 2.02
N VAL A 355 32.36 -11.35 2.82
CA VAL A 355 32.24 -11.40 4.29
C VAL A 355 30.77 -11.32 4.69
N ALA A 356 30.00 -10.38 4.11
CA ALA A 356 28.59 -10.24 4.38
C ALA A 356 27.80 -11.51 4.00
N ALA A 357 28.11 -12.13 2.84
CA ALA A 357 27.52 -13.39 2.43
C ALA A 357 27.87 -14.54 3.38
N ALA A 358 29.13 -14.64 3.82
CA ALA A 358 29.53 -15.65 4.79
C ALA A 358 28.82 -15.51 6.14
N VAL A 359 28.70 -14.27 6.63
CA VAL A 359 27.94 -13.97 7.86
C VAL A 359 26.45 -14.30 7.66
N ALA A 360 25.86 -13.93 6.53
CA ALA A 360 24.45 -14.25 6.24
C ALA A 360 24.21 -15.76 6.21
N VAL A 361 25.09 -16.54 5.55
CA VAL A 361 25.03 -18.01 5.53
C VAL A 361 25.16 -18.61 6.93
N ALA A 362 26.11 -18.11 7.73
CA ALA A 362 26.28 -18.58 9.11
C ALA A 362 25.02 -18.33 9.97
N LEU A 363 24.40 -17.14 9.84
CA LEU A 363 23.15 -16.82 10.50
C LEU A 363 22.00 -17.71 10.00
N MET A 364 21.92 -17.96 8.69
CA MET A 364 20.87 -18.80 8.09
C MET A 364 20.98 -20.27 8.53
N LEU A 365 22.17 -20.74 8.86
CA LEU A 365 22.40 -22.09 9.38
C LEU A 365 22.17 -22.19 10.89
N SER A 366 22.28 -21.08 11.63
CA SER A 366 22.19 -21.06 13.11
C SER A 366 20.81 -20.68 13.64
N ILE A 367 19.96 -20.00 12.84
CA ILE A 367 18.65 -19.51 13.25
C ILE A 367 17.54 -20.30 12.54
N ASP A 368 16.47 -20.60 13.28
CA ASP A 368 15.33 -21.39 12.80
C ASP A 368 14.67 -20.81 11.53
N ALA A 369 14.20 -21.68 10.64
CA ALA A 369 13.52 -21.32 9.41
C ALA A 369 12.28 -20.41 9.63
N LYS A 370 11.60 -20.52 10.77
CA LYS A 370 10.46 -19.66 11.13
C LYS A 370 10.86 -18.18 11.18
N PHE A 371 12.03 -17.87 11.76
CA PHE A 371 12.54 -16.49 11.76
C PHE A 371 12.79 -15.99 10.34
N TRP A 372 13.40 -16.81 9.49
CA TRP A 372 13.66 -16.44 8.10
C TRP A 372 12.37 -16.26 7.30
N GLY A 373 11.31 -17.01 7.61
CA GLY A 373 9.98 -16.77 7.09
C GLY A 373 9.48 -15.37 7.41
N VAL A 374 9.66 -14.90 8.65
CA VAL A 374 9.31 -13.54 9.08
C VAL A 374 10.15 -12.50 8.34
N VAL A 375 11.47 -12.75 8.19
CA VAL A 375 12.38 -11.86 7.45
C VAL A 375 11.97 -11.75 5.98
N VAL A 376 11.61 -12.87 5.33
CA VAL A 376 11.15 -12.88 3.94
C VAL A 376 9.81 -12.13 3.81
N MET A 377 8.85 -12.39 4.70
CA MET A 377 7.57 -11.70 4.69
C MET A 377 7.72 -10.18 4.86
N GLY A 378 8.47 -9.75 5.87
CA GLY A 378 8.74 -8.32 6.10
C GLY A 378 9.60 -7.72 4.99
N GLY A 379 10.61 -8.45 4.52
CA GLY A 379 11.48 -8.06 3.41
C GLY A 379 10.72 -7.81 2.11
N ALA A 380 9.64 -8.55 1.86
CA ALA A 380 8.81 -8.35 0.67
C ALA A 380 8.12 -6.98 0.65
N VAL A 381 7.80 -6.41 1.81
CA VAL A 381 7.27 -5.04 1.90
C VAL A 381 8.41 -4.02 1.92
N ILE A 382 9.46 -4.28 2.68
CA ILE A 382 10.61 -3.35 2.82
C ILE A 382 11.35 -3.14 1.50
N ILE A 383 11.46 -4.14 0.64
CA ILE A 383 12.14 -4.01 -0.65
C ILE A 383 11.52 -2.93 -1.56
N LEU A 384 10.22 -2.65 -1.40
CA LEU A 384 9.51 -1.62 -2.16
C LEU A 384 10.08 -0.22 -1.90
N PHE A 385 10.58 0.06 -0.70
CA PHE A 385 11.22 1.34 -0.39
C PHE A 385 12.47 1.60 -1.22
N PHE A 386 13.17 0.55 -1.63
CA PHE A 386 14.41 0.65 -2.40
C PHE A 386 14.20 0.69 -3.91
N LEU A 387 12.97 0.50 -4.38
CA LEU A 387 12.64 0.47 -5.81
C LEU A 387 13.17 1.65 -6.63
N PRO A 388 13.15 2.93 -6.13
CA PRO A 388 13.71 4.06 -6.86
C PRO A 388 15.17 3.90 -7.29
N TRP A 389 15.95 3.14 -6.53
CA TRP A 389 17.38 2.90 -6.76
C TRP A 389 17.69 1.55 -7.40
N LEU A 390 16.76 0.61 -7.36
CA LEU A 390 16.90 -0.70 -8.00
C LEU A 390 16.63 -0.62 -9.51
N ASP A 391 15.76 0.26 -9.96
CA ASP A 391 15.41 0.39 -11.38
C ASP A 391 16.43 1.25 -12.14
N CYS A 392 17.30 0.60 -12.92
CA CYS A 392 18.34 1.20 -13.73
C CYS A 392 17.97 1.39 -15.21
N SER A 393 16.67 1.25 -15.57
CA SER A 393 16.23 1.48 -16.95
C SER A 393 16.53 2.93 -17.40
N PRO A 394 16.97 3.17 -18.64
CA PRO A 394 17.20 4.53 -19.14
C PRO A 394 15.90 5.32 -19.31
N VAL A 395 14.74 4.64 -19.42
CA VAL A 395 13.42 5.27 -19.60
C VAL A 395 12.47 4.88 -18.46
N LYS A 396 11.54 5.78 -18.10
CA LYS A 396 10.62 5.58 -16.98
C LYS A 396 9.51 4.61 -17.31
N SER A 397 8.72 4.95 -18.31
CA SER A 397 7.48 4.27 -18.66
C SER A 397 7.72 2.95 -19.38
N ILE A 398 6.90 1.94 -19.04
CA ILE A 398 6.84 0.65 -19.73
C ILE A 398 6.56 0.78 -21.23
N ARG A 399 5.95 1.88 -21.68
CA ARG A 399 5.66 2.16 -23.09
C ARG A 399 6.92 2.20 -23.95
N TYR A 400 8.00 2.72 -23.39
CA TYR A 400 9.28 2.96 -24.09
C TYR A 400 10.38 2.00 -23.68
N ARG A 401 10.13 1.13 -22.70
CA ARG A 401 11.06 0.05 -22.35
C ARG A 401 11.13 -1.01 -23.44
N PRO A 402 12.22 -1.80 -23.50
CA PRO A 402 12.32 -2.96 -24.38
C PRO A 402 11.07 -3.83 -24.25
N SER A 403 10.55 -4.36 -25.37
CA SER A 403 9.24 -5.02 -25.41
C SER A 403 9.11 -6.22 -24.45
N TRP A 404 10.21 -6.92 -24.17
CA TRP A 404 10.21 -8.06 -23.26
C TRP A 404 10.00 -7.65 -21.78
N HIS A 405 10.27 -6.41 -21.38
CA HIS A 405 10.00 -5.92 -20.04
C HIS A 405 8.51 -6.00 -19.68
N LYS A 406 7.61 -5.83 -20.68
CA LYS A 406 6.16 -5.98 -20.47
C LYS A 406 5.80 -7.38 -19.93
N TYR A 407 6.47 -8.40 -20.45
CA TYR A 407 6.25 -9.78 -20.03
C TYR A 407 6.79 -10.04 -18.61
N VAL A 408 7.94 -9.46 -18.26
CA VAL A 408 8.49 -9.55 -16.89
C VAL A 408 7.51 -8.93 -15.89
N TYR A 409 6.97 -7.75 -16.20
CA TYR A 409 5.94 -7.11 -15.35
C TYR A 409 4.64 -7.92 -15.30
N ALA A 410 4.18 -8.46 -16.44
CA ALA A 410 2.99 -9.31 -16.47
C ALA A 410 3.16 -10.57 -15.62
N VAL A 411 4.30 -11.25 -15.73
CA VAL A 411 4.62 -12.42 -14.90
C VAL A 411 4.69 -12.04 -13.42
N PHE A 412 5.23 -10.86 -13.10
CA PHE A 412 5.26 -10.36 -11.71
C PHE A 412 3.85 -10.20 -11.13
N VAL A 413 2.92 -9.59 -11.89
CA VAL A 413 1.52 -9.43 -11.46
C VAL A 413 0.85 -10.79 -11.30
N VAL A 414 1.01 -11.69 -12.27
CA VAL A 414 0.43 -13.04 -12.20
C VAL A 414 0.99 -13.80 -10.99
N ASN A 415 2.31 -13.74 -10.77
CA ASN A 415 2.94 -14.35 -9.61
C ASN A 415 2.39 -13.80 -8.29
N PHE A 416 2.19 -12.48 -8.19
CA PHE A 416 1.63 -11.86 -6.99
C PHE A 416 0.20 -12.35 -6.72
N VAL A 417 -0.63 -12.49 -7.76
CA VAL A 417 -1.99 -13.05 -7.64
C VAL A 417 -1.97 -14.53 -7.25
N ILE A 418 -1.06 -15.33 -7.84
CA ILE A 418 -0.90 -16.75 -7.46
C ILE A 418 -0.50 -16.87 -5.98
N LEU A 419 0.45 -16.07 -5.51
CA LEU A 419 0.85 -16.04 -4.10
C LEU A 419 -0.32 -15.63 -3.20
N ALA A 420 -1.14 -14.65 -3.62
CA ALA A 420 -2.33 -14.26 -2.90
C ALA A 420 -3.33 -15.42 -2.77
N TYR A 421 -3.61 -16.10 -3.86
CA TYR A 421 -4.49 -17.27 -3.87
C TYR A 421 -3.98 -18.39 -2.95
N LEU A 422 -2.70 -18.76 -3.09
CA LEU A 422 -2.08 -19.82 -2.27
C LEU A 422 -2.04 -19.48 -0.78
N GLY A 423 -1.93 -18.20 -0.43
CA GLY A 423 -1.94 -17.75 0.95
C GLY A 423 -3.30 -17.93 1.65
N VAL A 424 -4.41 -17.90 0.90
CA VAL A 424 -5.76 -18.19 1.41
C VAL A 424 -5.98 -19.70 1.57
N GLN A 425 -5.35 -20.52 0.70
CA GLN A 425 -5.61 -21.96 0.67
C GLN A 425 -4.93 -22.69 1.84
N ALA A 426 -5.53 -23.82 2.23
CA ALA A 426 -4.90 -24.76 3.14
C ALA A 426 -3.56 -25.25 2.57
N PRO A 427 -2.56 -25.54 3.41
CA PRO A 427 -1.26 -26.04 2.98
C PRO A 427 -1.38 -27.31 2.14
N SER A 428 -0.66 -27.36 1.02
CA SER A 428 -0.54 -28.56 0.16
C SER A 428 0.88 -28.63 -0.41
N ALA A 429 1.37 -29.83 -0.71
CA ALA A 429 2.71 -30.02 -1.24
C ALA A 429 2.96 -29.24 -2.55
N ILE A 430 1.98 -29.24 -3.47
CA ILE A 430 2.04 -28.47 -4.71
C ILE A 430 2.01 -26.97 -4.41
N GLY A 431 1.08 -26.51 -3.58
CA GLY A 431 0.97 -25.11 -3.19
C GLY A 431 2.24 -24.58 -2.53
N GLU A 432 2.91 -25.38 -1.69
CA GLU A 432 4.18 -25.04 -1.09
C GLU A 432 5.26 -24.83 -2.15
N ARG A 433 5.44 -25.78 -3.09
CA ARG A 433 6.46 -25.66 -4.16
C ARG A 433 6.19 -24.46 -5.07
N VAL A 434 4.94 -24.20 -5.43
CA VAL A 434 4.59 -23.02 -6.23
C VAL A 434 4.86 -21.73 -5.43
N SER A 435 4.56 -21.70 -4.14
CA SER A 435 4.88 -20.55 -3.28
C SER A 435 6.39 -20.34 -3.15
N GLN A 436 7.19 -21.38 -3.08
CA GLN A 436 8.66 -21.30 -3.05
C GLN A 436 9.22 -20.67 -4.32
N VAL A 437 8.80 -21.18 -5.49
CA VAL A 437 9.20 -20.61 -6.79
C VAL A 437 8.71 -19.17 -6.94
N GLY A 438 7.47 -18.90 -6.55
CA GLY A 438 6.88 -17.56 -6.59
C GLY A 438 7.61 -16.56 -5.68
N THR A 439 8.08 -17.01 -4.51
CA THR A 439 8.87 -16.20 -3.58
C THR A 439 10.24 -15.87 -4.18
N LEU A 440 10.94 -16.84 -4.75
CA LEU A 440 12.22 -16.62 -5.44
C LEU A 440 12.05 -15.65 -6.62
N PHE A 441 10.98 -15.81 -7.40
CA PHE A 441 10.69 -14.89 -8.49
C PHE A 441 10.37 -13.48 -8.00
N TYR A 442 9.59 -13.33 -6.93
CA TYR A 442 9.28 -12.02 -6.34
C TYR A 442 10.54 -11.25 -5.94
N PHE A 443 11.41 -11.88 -5.17
CA PHE A 443 12.68 -11.25 -4.77
C PHE A 443 13.63 -11.09 -5.95
N GLY A 444 13.69 -12.06 -6.85
CA GLY A 444 14.48 -11.98 -8.08
C GLY A 444 14.08 -10.81 -8.96
N PHE A 445 12.77 -10.52 -9.07
CA PHE A 445 12.28 -9.35 -9.81
C PHE A 445 12.91 -8.05 -9.29
N PHE A 446 12.95 -7.84 -7.97
CA PHE A 446 13.51 -6.62 -7.38
C PHE A 446 15.03 -6.66 -7.26
N LEU A 447 15.61 -7.72 -6.71
CA LEU A 447 17.05 -7.77 -6.43
C LEU A 447 17.90 -7.83 -7.71
N LEU A 448 17.38 -8.43 -8.79
CA LEU A 448 18.03 -8.45 -10.09
C LEU A 448 17.60 -7.27 -10.98
N MET A 449 16.70 -6.40 -10.51
CA MET A 449 16.23 -5.26 -11.28
C MET A 449 17.35 -4.33 -11.78
N PRO A 450 18.41 -4.01 -11.01
CA PRO A 450 19.51 -3.20 -11.52
C PRO A 450 20.16 -3.77 -12.78
N TRP A 451 20.16 -5.10 -12.91
CA TRP A 451 20.69 -5.78 -14.07
C TRP A 451 19.66 -5.90 -15.19
N TRP A 452 18.52 -6.57 -14.97
CA TRP A 452 17.57 -6.84 -16.04
C TRP A 452 16.90 -5.56 -16.59
N SER A 453 16.67 -4.53 -15.75
CA SER A 453 16.04 -3.28 -16.20
C SER A 453 16.95 -2.44 -17.09
N SER A 454 18.27 -2.66 -17.03
CA SER A 454 19.26 -2.00 -17.90
C SER A 454 19.52 -2.70 -19.24
N LEU A 455 18.94 -3.90 -19.44
CA LEU A 455 19.15 -4.69 -20.65
C LEU A 455 18.17 -4.33 -21.76
N GLY A 456 18.68 -4.33 -22.99
CA GLY A 456 17.91 -4.07 -24.20
C GLY A 456 17.83 -2.59 -24.57
N GLU A 457 17.44 -2.33 -25.82
CA GLU A 457 17.33 -0.97 -26.33
C GLU A 457 15.94 -0.40 -26.09
N PRO A 458 15.82 0.77 -25.45
CA PRO A 458 14.56 1.45 -25.25
C PRO A 458 14.07 2.04 -26.58
N LYS A 459 12.77 2.18 -26.69
CA LYS A 459 12.17 2.97 -27.77
C LYS A 459 12.39 4.45 -27.52
N PRO A 460 12.45 5.29 -28.57
CA PRO A 460 12.58 6.73 -28.41
C PRO A 460 11.38 7.30 -27.66
N VAL A 461 11.65 8.08 -26.61
CA VAL A 461 10.63 8.82 -25.86
C VAL A 461 10.31 10.08 -26.66
N PRO A 462 9.04 10.42 -26.93
CA PRO A 462 8.67 11.62 -27.63
C PRO A 462 9.03 12.89 -26.83
N ASP A 463 9.28 13.99 -27.53
CA ASP A 463 9.59 15.29 -26.91
C ASP A 463 8.38 15.90 -26.16
N ARG A 464 7.17 15.51 -26.53
CA ARG A 464 5.90 16.00 -25.99
C ARG A 464 5.01 14.83 -25.60
N VAL A 465 4.15 15.03 -24.60
CA VAL A 465 3.19 13.98 -24.18
C VAL A 465 2.23 13.64 -25.31
N THR A 466 1.92 12.34 -25.41
CA THR A 466 1.05 11.78 -26.45
C THR A 466 -0.24 11.26 -25.87
N PHE A 467 -1.30 11.22 -26.69
CA PHE A 467 -2.59 10.59 -26.35
C PHE A 467 -2.71 9.18 -26.95
N ALA A 468 -1.72 8.71 -27.69
CA ALA A 468 -1.77 7.42 -28.34
C ALA A 468 -1.78 6.27 -27.30
N ALA A 469 -2.73 5.35 -27.45
CA ALA A 469 -2.68 4.03 -26.82
C ALA A 469 -1.62 3.20 -27.59
N HIS A 470 -0.55 2.81 -26.92
CA HIS A 470 0.49 1.94 -27.48
C HIS A 470 0.44 0.57 -26.82
#